data_091e53a040d0c339fec7bf6824baa470
#
_entry.id   091e53a040d0c339fec7bf6824baa470
#
_cell.length_a   1.000
_cell.length_b   1.000
_cell.length_c   1.000
_cell.angle_alpha   90.00
_cell.angle_beta   90.00
_cell.angle_gamma   90.00
#
_symmetry.space_group_name_H-M   'P 1'
#
loop_
_entity.id
_entity.type
_entity.pdbx_description
1 polymer ?
#
loop_
_entity_poly.entity_id
_entity_poly.type
_entity_poly.pdbx_seq_one_letter_code
_entity_poly.pdbx_strand_id
1 'polypeptide(L)'
;MGIDATIVGSAGVALLLLAFFLNLLRYLRADGTVYLALNLVGAALACLSSYLIDFMPFVLLEGTWSVVAAVGLGRNLLGVRQPAP
;
A
#
# COMPACT_ATOMS: atom_id res chain seq x y z
N MET A 1 14.47 14.60 -17.62
CA MET A 1 13.15 14.44 -17.10
C MET A 1 13.06 13.29 -16.12
N GLY A 2 12.44 13.51 -15.03
CA GLY A 2 12.34 12.49 -14.01
C GLY A 2 11.28 11.44 -14.31
N ILE A 3 10.88 10.72 -13.28
CA ILE A 3 9.86 9.69 -13.39
C ILE A 3 8.51 10.35 -13.58
N ASP A 4 7.76 9.86 -14.56
CA ASP A 4 6.44 10.34 -14.84
C ASP A 4 5.47 9.91 -13.73
N ALA A 5 4.61 10.84 -13.28
CA ALA A 5 3.61 10.52 -12.27
C ALA A 5 2.72 9.35 -12.69
N THR A 6 2.40 9.25 -13.97
CA THR A 6 1.60 8.14 -14.48
C THR A 6 2.30 6.79 -14.28
N ILE A 7 3.61 6.74 -14.52
CA ILE A 7 4.37 5.51 -14.33
C ILE A 7 4.40 5.14 -12.84
N VAL A 8 4.68 6.12 -11.99
CA VAL A 8 4.74 5.89 -10.54
C VAL A 8 3.37 5.42 -10.02
N GLY A 9 2.31 6.11 -10.44
CA GLY A 9 0.97 5.75 -10.01
C GLY A 9 0.54 4.38 -10.51
N SER A 10 0.89 4.07 -11.76
CA SER A 10 0.57 2.75 -12.34
C SER A 10 1.28 1.63 -11.58
N ALA A 11 2.54 1.84 -11.23
CA ALA A 11 3.27 0.85 -10.43
C ALA A 11 2.62 0.67 -9.06
N GLY A 12 2.23 1.77 -8.42
CA GLY A 12 1.57 1.70 -7.12
C GLY A 12 0.25 0.96 -7.19
N VAL A 13 -0.59 1.32 -8.16
CA VAL A 13 -1.89 0.67 -8.34
C VAL A 13 -1.70 -0.81 -8.68
N ALA A 14 -0.71 -1.14 -9.52
CA ALA A 14 -0.46 -2.53 -9.88
C ALA A 14 -0.10 -3.35 -8.63
N LEU A 15 0.72 -2.81 -7.74
CA LEU A 15 1.06 -3.50 -6.50
C LEU A 15 -0.14 -3.68 -5.59
N LEU A 16 -0.99 -2.66 -5.48
CA LEU A 16 -2.20 -2.75 -4.68
C LEU A 16 -3.16 -3.79 -5.24
N LEU A 17 -3.33 -3.82 -6.55
CA LEU A 17 -4.18 -4.80 -7.20
C LEU A 17 -3.62 -6.21 -7.05
N LEU A 18 -2.30 -6.35 -7.19
CA LEU A 18 -1.66 -7.65 -7.00
C LEU A 18 -1.91 -8.17 -5.59
N ALA A 19 -1.71 -7.31 -4.58
CA ALA A 19 -1.95 -7.69 -3.20
C ALA A 19 -3.41 -8.10 -3.01
N PHE A 20 -4.34 -7.33 -3.57
CA PHE A 20 -5.76 -7.61 -3.46
C PHE A 20 -6.12 -8.96 -4.08
N PHE A 21 -5.64 -9.22 -5.30
CA PHE A 21 -5.92 -10.50 -5.97
C PHE A 21 -5.32 -11.68 -5.21
N LEU A 22 -4.09 -11.55 -4.74
CA LEU A 22 -3.46 -12.63 -3.98
C LEU A 22 -4.19 -12.90 -2.68
N ASN A 23 -4.71 -11.86 -2.04
CA ASN A 23 -5.52 -12.04 -0.84
C ASN A 23 -6.86 -12.70 -1.19
N LEU A 24 -7.51 -12.26 -2.26
CA LEU A 24 -8.80 -12.81 -2.69
C LEU A 24 -8.67 -14.31 -3.04
N LEU A 25 -7.58 -14.68 -3.69
CA LEU A 25 -7.31 -16.07 -4.06
C LEU A 25 -6.73 -16.87 -2.89
N ARG A 26 -6.59 -16.27 -1.73
CA ARG A 26 -6.12 -16.90 -0.49
C ARG A 26 -4.65 -17.33 -0.53
N TYR A 27 -3.86 -16.72 -1.41
CA TYR A 27 -2.41 -16.92 -1.40
C TYR A 27 -1.74 -16.10 -0.32
N LEU A 28 -2.33 -14.94 0.03
CA LEU A 28 -1.81 -14.05 1.06
C LEU A 28 -2.90 -13.73 2.07
N ARG A 29 -2.54 -13.68 3.35
CA ARG A 29 -3.45 -13.21 4.39
C ARG A 29 -3.43 -11.70 4.45
N ALA A 30 -4.60 -11.11 4.71
CA ALA A 30 -4.74 -9.65 4.81
C ALA A 30 -3.90 -9.07 5.94
N ASP A 31 -3.65 -9.83 7.01
CA ASP A 31 -2.81 -9.40 8.12
C ASP A 31 -1.38 -9.91 8.01
N GLY A 32 -1.02 -10.51 6.87
CA GLY A 32 0.31 -11.06 6.65
C GLY A 32 1.33 -10.01 6.27
N THR A 33 2.60 -10.30 6.56
CA THR A 33 3.69 -9.36 6.30
C THR A 33 3.82 -9.01 4.81
N VAL A 34 3.72 -10.02 3.93
CA VAL A 34 3.87 -9.78 2.48
C VAL A 34 2.74 -8.89 1.97
N TYR A 35 1.50 -9.18 2.39
CA TYR A 35 0.35 -8.39 1.97
C TYR A 35 0.50 -6.93 2.43
N LEU A 36 0.88 -6.72 3.69
CA LEU A 36 1.04 -5.38 4.24
C LEU A 36 2.20 -4.65 3.58
N ALA A 37 3.30 -5.35 3.27
CA ALA A 37 4.43 -4.74 2.57
C ALA A 37 4.04 -4.30 1.16
N LEU A 38 3.29 -5.13 0.43
CA LEU A 38 2.81 -4.77 -0.91
C LEU A 38 1.88 -3.55 -0.84
N ASN A 39 1.01 -3.51 0.16
CA ASN A 39 0.12 -2.37 0.35
C ASN A 39 0.90 -1.11 0.70
N LEU A 40 1.89 -1.20 1.58
CA LEU A 40 2.69 -0.04 1.96
C LEU A 40 3.41 0.54 0.75
N VAL A 41 4.12 -0.30 -0.01
CA VAL A 41 4.87 0.17 -1.17
C VAL A 41 3.91 0.71 -2.23
N GLY A 42 2.84 -0.02 -2.52
CA GLY A 42 1.87 0.41 -3.52
C GLY A 42 1.20 1.72 -3.15
N ALA A 43 0.74 1.84 -1.91
CA ALA A 43 0.09 3.07 -1.44
C ALA A 43 1.06 4.25 -1.40
N ALA A 44 2.31 4.01 -1.01
CA ALA A 44 3.31 5.07 -1.01
C ALA A 44 3.60 5.58 -2.42
N LEU A 45 3.70 4.68 -3.40
CA LEU A 45 3.89 5.07 -4.79
C LEU A 45 2.69 5.83 -5.32
N ALA A 46 1.48 5.37 -4.99
CA ALA A 46 0.26 6.05 -5.41
C ALA A 46 0.16 7.44 -4.77
N CYS A 47 0.54 7.56 -3.51
CA CYS A 47 0.58 8.83 -2.81
C CYS A 47 1.56 9.80 -3.47
N LEU A 48 2.75 9.32 -3.79
CA LEU A 48 3.75 10.14 -4.49
C LEU A 48 3.22 10.61 -5.84
N SER A 49 2.61 9.72 -6.61
CA SER A 49 2.03 10.08 -7.90
C SER A 49 0.98 11.19 -7.73
N SER A 50 0.09 11.04 -6.76
CA SER A 50 -0.96 12.03 -6.49
C SER A 50 -0.38 13.37 -6.06
N TYR A 51 0.70 13.33 -5.28
CA TYR A 51 1.41 14.55 -4.88
C TYR A 51 2.02 15.25 -6.08
N LEU A 52 2.61 14.48 -7.00
CA LEU A 52 3.27 15.05 -8.20
C LEU A 52 2.27 15.76 -9.11
N ILE A 53 1.01 15.36 -9.11
CA ILE A 53 -0.03 16.01 -9.91
C ILE A 53 -0.91 16.94 -9.09
N ASP A 54 -0.52 17.22 -7.83
CA ASP A 54 -1.23 18.12 -6.92
C ASP A 54 -2.68 17.71 -6.64
N PHE A 55 -2.93 16.43 -6.59
CA PHE A 55 -4.28 15.94 -6.29
C PHE A 55 -4.40 15.59 -4.81
N MET A 56 -4.63 16.59 -3.98
CA MET A 56 -4.59 16.47 -2.53
C MET A 56 -5.57 15.47 -1.93
N PRO A 57 -6.82 15.33 -2.42
CA PRO A 57 -7.70 14.32 -1.83
C PRO A 57 -7.09 12.91 -1.88
N PHE A 58 -6.42 12.55 -2.97
CA PHE A 58 -5.78 11.26 -3.09
C PHE A 58 -4.50 11.16 -2.27
N VAL A 59 -3.79 12.27 -2.11
CA VAL A 59 -2.62 12.29 -1.22
C VAL A 59 -3.05 11.95 0.20
N LEU A 60 -4.15 12.54 0.67
CA LEU A 60 -4.66 12.25 2.00
C LEU A 60 -5.12 10.80 2.12
N LEU A 61 -5.85 10.31 1.12
CA LEU A 61 -6.35 8.94 1.14
C LEU A 61 -5.21 7.93 1.15
N GLU A 62 -4.29 8.07 0.23
CA GLU A 62 -3.21 7.11 0.06
C GLU A 62 -2.13 7.25 1.11
N GLY A 63 -1.93 8.47 1.62
CA GLY A 63 -1.07 8.71 2.75
C GLY A 63 -1.58 8.00 4.00
N THR A 64 -2.89 8.11 4.26
CA THR A 64 -3.53 7.40 5.36
C THR A 64 -3.40 5.89 5.19
N TRP A 65 -3.62 5.40 3.97
CA TRP A 65 -3.47 3.99 3.66
C TRP A 65 -2.05 3.51 3.95
N SER A 66 -1.06 4.29 3.52
CA SER A 66 0.36 3.97 3.78
C SER A 66 0.66 3.90 5.27
N VAL A 67 0.12 4.83 6.05
CA VAL A 67 0.34 4.85 7.50
C VAL A 67 -0.27 3.60 8.13
N VAL A 68 -1.50 3.26 7.76
CA VAL A 68 -2.16 2.07 8.31
C VAL A 68 -1.37 0.82 7.97
N ALA A 69 -0.93 0.70 6.71
CA ALA A 69 -0.14 -0.46 6.29
C ALA A 69 1.20 -0.51 7.03
N ALA A 70 1.84 0.63 7.23
CA ALA A 70 3.10 0.70 7.96
C ALA A 70 2.94 0.28 9.40
N VAL A 71 1.86 0.71 10.06
CA VAL A 71 1.58 0.30 11.44
C VAL A 71 1.35 -1.20 11.51
N GLY A 72 0.53 -1.75 10.60
CA GLY A 72 0.28 -3.19 10.57
C GLY A 72 1.55 -3.99 10.33
N LEU A 73 2.37 -3.53 9.39
CA LEU A 73 3.65 -4.20 9.08
C LEU A 73 4.59 -4.14 10.28
N GLY A 74 4.70 -2.98 10.91
CA GLY A 74 5.56 -2.83 12.09
C GLY A 74 5.13 -3.75 13.22
N ARG A 75 3.82 -3.87 13.46
CA ARG A 75 3.32 -4.77 14.49
C ARG A 75 3.66 -6.23 14.17
N ASN A 76 3.54 -6.63 12.90
CA ASN A 76 3.90 -7.98 12.50
C ASN A 76 5.40 -8.25 12.71
N LEU A 77 6.25 -7.30 12.34
CA LEU A 77 7.70 -7.46 12.48
C LEU A 77 8.13 -7.49 13.94
N LEU A 78 7.38 -6.81 14.82
CA LEU A 78 7.65 -6.82 16.25
C LEU A 78 7.00 -7.99 16.97
N GLY A 79 6.30 -8.85 16.24
CA GLY A 79 5.66 -10.01 16.82
C GLY A 79 4.35 -9.73 17.54
N VAL A 80 3.79 -8.52 17.39
CA VAL A 80 2.51 -8.17 18.00
C VAL A 80 1.40 -8.64 17.09
N ARG A 81 0.62 -9.61 17.56
CA ARG A 81 -0.48 -10.14 16.78
C ARG A 81 -1.72 -9.31 16.95
N GLN A 82 -2.43 -9.10 15.86
CA GLN A 82 -3.74 -8.49 15.94
C GLN A 82 -4.78 -9.55 16.29
N PRO A 83 -5.83 -9.17 17.02
CA PRO A 83 -6.92 -10.10 17.29
C PRO A 83 -7.55 -10.54 15.97
N ALA A 84 -7.99 -11.79 15.91
CA ALA A 84 -8.71 -12.27 14.74
C ALA A 84 -10.04 -11.53 14.63
N PRO A 85 -10.42 -11.13 13.42
CA PRO A 85 -11.70 -10.47 13.21
C PRO A 85 -12.85 -11.43 13.45
#